data_b32ae49fafdc4f08546d2557177a6b25
#
_entry.id   b32ae49fafdc4f08546d2557177a6b25
#
_cell.length_a   1.000
_cell.length_b   1.000
_cell.length_c   1.000
_cell.angle_alpha   90.00
_cell.angle_beta   90.00
_cell.angle_gamma   90.00
#
_symmetry.space_group_name_H-M   'P 1'
#
loop_
_entity.id
_entity.type
_entity.pdbx_description
1 polymer ?
#
loop_
_entity_poly.entity_id
_entity_poly.type
_entity_poly.pdbx_seq_one_letter_code
_entity_poly.pdbx_strand_id
1 'polypeptide(L)'
;MGVRASGTTCLPFIRILFLAVLIGAAPVAALAAPRAVATSTATAIASQAAGVASVPTEAVGRPSPTRISSGDTAWMLTSTALVLMMTIPGLALYYGGMVRKKNVLDTLAQSFIVTCLVTVLWYAIGYSLAFTHGNAFIGGFSRVLLHGMGKYTVTTLSGAVPESVYMTFQMTFAIITPALIAGSFAERMKFSALLWFMSLWLIFVYSPVAHWVWSTDGWLARLGALDFAGGTVVHLNAGVAGLVTALVLGKRRGYGRDAMPPHNLVLTVIGAALLWVGWFGFNAGSALSAGGRAGMAMVTTQVATSAAALAWMFVEWAARGKPSVLGMVSGAVAGLVAITPASGFVDPTGALLIGIAGGLVCFWTATYMKNFFGYDDSLDSFGVHAVGGGLGAILTGVFAVKAIGGTAGALEGNIGQIGKQLIDVGAVLVYDVVMTYGILKIIDAVIGLRVSEEEEVEGLDLSQHGEQVYE
;
A
#
# COMPACT_ATOMS: atom_id res chain seq x y z
N MET A 1 16.03 42.97 18.70
CA MET A 1 15.57 43.22 17.32
C MET A 1 16.56 42.60 16.35
N GLY A 2 16.19 41.60 15.63
CA GLY A 2 17.04 40.88 14.66
C GLY A 2 16.36 39.61 14.24
N VAL A 3 15.40 39.71 13.30
CA VAL A 3 14.72 38.59 12.65
C VAL A 3 15.76 37.89 11.79
N ARG A 4 16.19 36.69 12.16
CA ARG A 4 16.94 35.79 11.24
C ARG A 4 15.93 34.98 10.46
N ALA A 5 15.86 35.24 9.15
CA ALA A 5 15.15 34.44 8.17
C ALA A 5 15.75 33.02 8.10
N SER A 6 14.98 32.00 8.42
CA SER A 6 15.33 30.59 8.29
C SER A 6 15.09 30.12 6.84
N GLY A 7 16.03 30.42 5.97
CA GLY A 7 15.95 30.06 4.54
C GLY A 7 16.80 28.86 4.15
N THR A 8 16.63 27.67 4.81
CA THR A 8 17.50 26.51 4.50
C THR A 8 16.81 25.13 4.45
N THR A 9 15.48 25.06 4.47
CA THR A 9 14.76 23.78 4.56
C THR A 9 14.34 23.15 3.21
N CYS A 10 14.47 23.86 2.09
CA CYS A 10 13.96 23.38 0.81
C CYS A 10 14.97 22.51 0.00
N LEU A 11 16.27 22.71 0.18
CA LEU A 11 17.30 22.02 -0.61
C LEU A 11 17.41 20.51 -0.36
N PRO A 12 17.35 20.00 0.90
CA PRO A 12 17.36 18.56 1.14
C PRO A 12 16.10 17.86 0.63
N PHE A 13 14.95 18.52 0.69
CA PHE A 13 13.67 18.00 0.21
C PHE A 13 13.71 17.70 -1.29
N ILE A 14 14.18 18.64 -2.10
CA ILE A 14 14.28 18.49 -3.57
C ILE A 14 15.30 17.39 -3.93
N ARG A 15 16.40 17.26 -3.20
CA ARG A 15 17.42 16.23 -3.44
C ARG A 15 16.93 14.83 -3.14
N ILE A 16 16.17 14.63 -2.06
CA ILE A 16 15.59 13.33 -1.68
C ILE A 16 14.53 12.92 -2.72
N LEU A 17 13.69 13.86 -3.14
CA LEU A 17 12.63 13.61 -4.12
C LEU A 17 13.21 13.25 -5.50
N PHE A 18 14.24 13.98 -5.98
CA PHE A 18 14.90 13.72 -7.27
C PHE A 18 15.63 12.38 -7.31
N LEU A 19 16.24 11.95 -6.20
CA LEU A 19 16.94 10.66 -6.15
C LEU A 19 15.97 9.48 -6.02
N ALA A 20 14.85 9.64 -5.33
CA ALA A 20 13.79 8.63 -5.26
C ALA A 20 13.20 8.36 -6.67
N VAL A 21 13.05 9.40 -7.49
CA VAL A 21 12.62 9.29 -8.91
C VAL A 21 13.71 8.63 -9.78
N LEU A 22 15.00 8.91 -9.53
CA LEU A 22 16.12 8.35 -10.30
C LEU A 22 16.40 6.88 -9.96
N ILE A 23 16.17 6.45 -8.71
CA ILE A 23 16.36 5.05 -8.30
C ILE A 23 15.23 4.16 -8.84
N GLY A 24 14.02 4.68 -9.01
CA GLY A 24 12.94 4.00 -9.73
C GLY A 24 13.18 3.87 -11.24
N ALA A 25 14.13 4.62 -11.80
CA ALA A 25 14.42 4.65 -13.23
C ALA A 25 15.74 3.94 -13.64
N ALA A 26 16.44 3.26 -12.72
CA ALA A 26 17.69 2.56 -13.04
C ALA A 26 17.45 1.23 -13.80
N PRO A 27 18.34 0.83 -14.71
CA PRO A 27 17.98 0.33 -16.03
C PRO A 27 17.62 -1.17 -16.08
N VAL A 28 16.46 -1.47 -16.62
CA VAL A 28 16.10 -2.78 -17.19
C VAL A 28 16.77 -3.02 -18.58
N ALA A 29 17.72 -2.20 -18.97
CA ALA A 29 18.35 -2.26 -20.29
C ALA A 29 19.33 -3.43 -20.53
N ALA A 30 19.59 -4.28 -19.53
CA ALA A 30 20.62 -5.33 -19.61
C ALA A 30 20.13 -6.76 -19.87
N LEU A 31 18.83 -7.01 -20.09
CA LEU A 31 18.28 -8.37 -20.21
C LEU A 31 17.52 -8.67 -21.51
N ALA A 32 17.68 -7.89 -22.55
CA ALA A 32 17.07 -8.15 -23.85
C ALA A 32 18.13 -8.61 -24.88
N ALA A 33 18.56 -9.87 -24.79
CA ALA A 33 19.22 -10.55 -25.90
C ALA A 33 18.23 -11.55 -26.52
N PRO A 34 17.95 -11.49 -27.84
CA PRO A 34 17.00 -12.40 -28.46
C PRO A 34 17.61 -13.80 -28.61
N ARG A 35 17.02 -14.81 -27.98
CA ARG A 35 17.27 -16.21 -28.30
C ARG A 35 16.52 -16.58 -29.55
N ALA A 36 17.25 -16.93 -30.61
CA ALA A 36 16.74 -17.52 -31.80
C ALA A 36 16.09 -18.90 -31.49
N VAL A 37 14.82 -19.05 -31.83
CA VAL A 37 14.10 -20.32 -31.77
C VAL A 37 14.36 -21.02 -33.08
N ALA A 38 15.00 -22.17 -32.99
CA ALA A 38 15.18 -23.07 -34.13
C ALA A 38 13.83 -23.68 -34.55
N THR A 39 13.46 -23.46 -35.78
CA THR A 39 12.35 -24.16 -36.47
C THR A 39 12.71 -25.61 -36.71
N SER A 40 11.98 -26.53 -36.09
CA SER A 40 11.97 -27.95 -36.40
C SER A 40 10.63 -28.29 -37.05
N THR A 41 10.75 -28.76 -38.30
CA THR A 41 9.71 -29.34 -39.13
C THR A 41 9.02 -30.53 -38.47
N ALA A 42 7.71 -30.49 -38.38
CA ALA A 42 6.88 -31.67 -38.10
C ALA A 42 5.94 -31.95 -39.24
N THR A 43 6.19 -33.08 -39.89
CA THR A 43 5.38 -33.68 -40.97
C THR A 43 4.26 -34.51 -40.32
N ALA A 44 3.05 -34.25 -40.76
CA ALA A 44 1.85 -35.07 -40.86
C ALA A 44 1.68 -36.37 -40.03
N ILE A 45 0.60 -36.41 -39.23
CA ILE A 45 -0.34 -37.52 -39.22
C ILE A 45 -1.76 -36.95 -39.19
N ALA A 46 -2.48 -37.11 -40.29
CA ALA A 46 -3.92 -36.94 -40.38
C ALA A 46 -4.63 -38.24 -40.02
N SER A 47 -5.82 -38.12 -39.43
CA SER A 47 -6.88 -39.12 -39.26
C SER A 47 -7.14 -39.58 -37.82
N GLN A 48 -8.09 -38.95 -37.20
CA GLN A 48 -9.38 -39.56 -36.80
C GLN A 48 -10.27 -38.48 -36.15
N ALA A 49 -11.23 -38.04 -36.95
CA ALA A 49 -12.34 -37.24 -36.50
C ALA A 49 -13.42 -38.17 -35.93
N ALA A 50 -13.80 -37.97 -34.68
CA ALA A 50 -15.18 -38.16 -34.19
C ALA A 50 -15.33 -37.63 -32.77
N GLY A 51 -16.15 -36.63 -32.60
CA GLY A 51 -16.91 -36.39 -31.36
C GLY A 51 -16.22 -35.71 -30.21
N VAL A 52 -15.77 -34.46 -30.40
CA VAL A 52 -15.61 -33.55 -29.25
C VAL A 52 -16.61 -32.42 -29.45
N ALA A 53 -17.62 -32.38 -28.56
CA ALA A 53 -18.58 -31.29 -28.48
C ALA A 53 -17.83 -29.98 -28.37
N SER A 54 -18.12 -29.05 -29.27
CA SER A 54 -17.62 -27.67 -29.23
C SER A 54 -17.99 -27.04 -27.91
N VAL A 55 -16.98 -26.79 -27.07
CA VAL A 55 -17.10 -25.85 -25.93
C VAL A 55 -17.40 -24.50 -26.57
N PRO A 56 -18.49 -23.83 -26.20
CA PRO A 56 -18.77 -22.49 -26.71
C PRO A 56 -17.64 -21.57 -26.29
N THR A 57 -17.00 -20.90 -27.22
CA THR A 57 -16.13 -19.77 -26.98
C THR A 57 -17.02 -18.69 -26.35
N GLU A 58 -17.00 -18.55 -25.01
CA GLU A 58 -17.67 -17.46 -24.34
C GLU A 58 -17.09 -16.16 -24.91
N ALA A 59 -17.87 -15.52 -25.78
CA ALA A 59 -17.69 -14.11 -26.09
C ALA A 59 -17.67 -13.37 -24.75
N VAL A 60 -16.63 -12.57 -24.52
CA VAL A 60 -16.54 -11.61 -23.41
C VAL A 60 -17.61 -10.54 -23.64
N GLY A 61 -18.86 -10.92 -23.46
CA GLY A 61 -20.02 -10.05 -23.35
C GLY A 61 -20.14 -9.66 -21.89
N ARG A 62 -20.19 -8.35 -21.60
CA ARG A 62 -20.52 -7.84 -20.28
C ARG A 62 -21.78 -8.55 -19.78
N PRO A 63 -21.73 -9.25 -18.62
CA PRO A 63 -22.95 -9.85 -18.10
C PRO A 63 -23.92 -8.74 -17.67
N SER A 64 -25.19 -8.93 -17.99
CA SER A 64 -26.34 -8.16 -17.48
C SER A 64 -26.33 -8.07 -15.97
N PRO A 65 -26.98 -7.07 -15.33
CA PRO A 65 -27.02 -6.89 -13.87
C PRO A 65 -27.57 -8.13 -13.22
N THR A 66 -26.73 -8.90 -12.58
CA THR A 66 -26.88 -10.32 -12.43
C THR A 66 -27.00 -10.68 -10.99
N ARG A 67 -27.66 -11.76 -10.78
CA ARG A 67 -27.90 -12.48 -9.54
C ARG A 67 -26.65 -12.40 -8.62
N ILE A 68 -26.83 -11.86 -7.41
CA ILE A 68 -25.80 -11.84 -6.37
C ILE A 68 -25.30 -13.28 -6.15
N SER A 69 -23.97 -13.45 -6.20
CA SER A 69 -23.30 -14.70 -5.93
C SER A 69 -23.08 -14.88 -4.42
N SER A 70 -23.63 -15.93 -3.84
CA SER A 70 -23.44 -16.23 -2.41
C SER A 70 -21.98 -16.62 -2.09
N GLY A 71 -21.30 -17.32 -3.01
CA GLY A 71 -19.91 -17.71 -2.84
C GLY A 71 -18.97 -16.49 -2.84
N ASP A 72 -19.13 -15.57 -3.81
CA ASP A 72 -18.35 -14.35 -3.88
C ASP A 72 -18.65 -13.44 -2.69
N THR A 73 -19.92 -13.33 -2.29
CA THR A 73 -20.33 -12.56 -1.11
C THR A 73 -19.69 -13.09 0.17
N ALA A 74 -19.70 -14.41 0.38
CA ALA A 74 -19.07 -15.04 1.55
C ALA A 74 -17.56 -14.79 1.58
N TRP A 75 -16.89 -14.91 0.42
CA TRP A 75 -15.47 -14.60 0.30
C TRP A 75 -15.17 -13.13 0.62
N MET A 76 -15.97 -12.21 0.08
CA MET A 76 -15.77 -10.77 0.33
C MET A 76 -16.05 -10.35 1.77
N LEU A 77 -17.05 -10.96 2.45
CA LEU A 77 -17.28 -10.75 3.88
C LEU A 77 -16.09 -11.22 4.71
N THR A 78 -15.55 -12.40 4.40
CA THR A 78 -14.36 -12.94 5.05
C THR A 78 -13.14 -12.05 4.79
N SER A 79 -12.91 -11.66 3.52
CA SER A 79 -11.82 -10.76 3.13
C SER A 79 -11.90 -9.42 3.86
N THR A 80 -13.09 -8.85 3.99
CA THR A 80 -13.32 -7.60 4.73
C THR A 80 -12.88 -7.72 6.18
N ALA A 81 -13.26 -8.81 6.87
CA ALA A 81 -12.86 -9.06 8.25
C ALA A 81 -11.33 -9.25 8.37
N LEU A 82 -10.71 -9.98 7.43
CA LEU A 82 -9.26 -10.18 7.38
C LEU A 82 -8.50 -8.86 7.20
N VAL A 83 -8.97 -7.98 6.31
CA VAL A 83 -8.32 -6.67 6.07
C VAL A 83 -8.52 -5.73 7.26
N LEU A 84 -9.70 -5.72 7.90
CA LEU A 84 -9.89 -4.92 9.12
C LEU A 84 -8.95 -5.39 10.25
N MET A 85 -8.77 -6.71 10.39
CA MET A 85 -7.80 -7.29 11.33
C MET A 85 -6.37 -6.79 11.09
N MET A 86 -6.01 -6.42 9.86
CA MET A 86 -4.68 -5.87 9.57
C MET A 86 -4.44 -4.53 10.29
N THR A 87 -5.45 -3.66 10.41
CA THR A 87 -5.28 -2.39 11.14
C THR A 87 -5.42 -2.61 12.64
N ILE A 88 -6.50 -3.28 13.06
CA ILE A 88 -6.76 -3.64 14.44
C ILE A 88 -6.99 -5.17 14.54
N PRO A 89 -6.04 -5.95 15.09
CA PRO A 89 -4.86 -5.55 15.89
C PRO A 89 -3.51 -5.56 15.13
N GLY A 90 -3.46 -5.96 13.86
CA GLY A 90 -2.21 -6.26 13.15
C GLY A 90 -1.19 -5.10 13.20
N LEU A 91 -1.52 -3.97 12.56
CA LEU A 91 -0.66 -2.80 12.49
C LEU A 91 -0.42 -2.16 13.87
N ALA A 92 -1.47 -2.12 14.70
CA ALA A 92 -1.38 -1.62 16.07
C ALA A 92 -0.29 -2.34 16.85
N LEU A 93 -0.27 -3.68 16.83
CA LEU A 93 0.75 -4.48 17.53
C LEU A 93 2.12 -4.40 16.83
N TYR A 94 2.15 -4.37 15.50
CA TYR A 94 3.38 -4.26 14.73
C TYR A 94 4.12 -2.95 15.07
N TYR A 95 3.44 -1.81 14.95
CA TYR A 95 4.01 -0.50 15.29
C TYR A 95 4.18 -0.31 16.79
N GLY A 96 3.18 -0.72 17.59
CA GLY A 96 3.23 -0.62 19.05
C GLY A 96 4.40 -1.37 19.66
N GLY A 97 4.82 -2.50 19.09
CA GLY A 97 6.02 -3.22 19.53
C GLY A 97 7.34 -2.55 19.14
N MET A 98 7.35 -1.72 18.07
CA MET A 98 8.55 -1.06 17.54
C MET A 98 8.88 0.27 18.18
N VAL A 99 7.90 1.01 18.71
CA VAL A 99 8.10 2.29 19.38
C VAL A 99 8.75 2.13 20.75
N ARG A 100 9.23 3.24 21.34
CA ARG A 100 9.74 3.25 22.72
C ARG A 100 8.61 2.99 23.72
N LYS A 101 8.95 2.35 24.86
CA LYS A 101 8.02 1.94 25.95
C LYS A 101 6.99 3.01 26.33
N LYS A 102 7.34 4.27 26.32
CA LYS A 102 6.53 5.42 26.76
C LYS A 102 5.56 5.96 25.68
N ASN A 103 5.46 5.32 24.51
CA ASN A 103 4.62 5.73 23.38
C ASN A 103 3.78 4.57 22.82
N VAL A 104 3.62 3.50 23.59
CA VAL A 104 2.93 2.28 23.16
C VAL A 104 1.44 2.50 23.04
N LEU A 105 0.82 3.07 24.07
CA LEU A 105 -0.63 3.33 24.09
C LEU A 105 -1.02 4.37 23.05
N ASP A 106 -0.24 5.43 22.89
CA ASP A 106 -0.46 6.43 21.83
C ASP A 106 -0.45 5.76 20.45
N THR A 107 0.53 4.89 20.18
CA THR A 107 0.64 4.19 18.88
C THR A 107 -0.54 3.23 18.64
N LEU A 108 -0.97 2.49 19.67
CA LEU A 108 -2.15 1.63 19.61
C LEU A 108 -3.43 2.45 19.40
N ALA A 109 -3.57 3.57 20.17
CA ALA A 109 -4.70 4.47 20.06
C ALA A 109 -4.79 5.12 18.68
N GLN A 110 -3.68 5.48 18.05
CA GLN A 110 -3.65 6.02 16.68
C GLN A 110 -4.28 5.04 15.69
N SER A 111 -3.89 3.76 15.68
CA SER A 111 -4.48 2.76 14.79
C SER A 111 -5.97 2.54 15.05
N PHE A 112 -6.37 2.51 16.32
CA PHE A 112 -7.77 2.32 16.72
C PHE A 112 -8.64 3.52 16.33
N ILE A 113 -8.21 4.74 16.66
CA ILE A 113 -9.02 5.94 16.38
C ILE A 113 -9.08 6.26 14.88
N VAL A 114 -8.01 5.99 14.11
CA VAL A 114 -8.03 6.11 12.66
C VAL A 114 -9.08 5.18 12.06
N THR A 115 -9.21 3.95 12.58
CA THR A 115 -10.27 3.03 12.16
C THR A 115 -11.66 3.63 12.37
N CYS A 116 -11.92 4.19 13.56
CA CYS A 116 -13.21 4.80 13.87
C CYS A 116 -13.48 6.06 13.01
N LEU A 117 -12.52 6.96 12.95
CA LEU A 117 -12.61 8.23 12.23
C LEU A 117 -12.86 8.01 10.73
N VAL A 118 -12.03 7.17 10.11
CA VAL A 118 -12.13 6.88 8.68
C VAL A 118 -13.44 6.15 8.36
N THR A 119 -13.90 5.23 9.21
CA THR A 119 -15.20 4.58 9.03
C THR A 119 -16.32 5.61 8.91
N VAL A 120 -16.38 6.59 9.81
CA VAL A 120 -17.40 7.64 9.80
C VAL A 120 -17.27 8.55 8.58
N LEU A 121 -16.06 8.97 8.24
CA LEU A 121 -15.81 9.83 7.07
C LEU A 121 -16.06 9.10 5.74
N TRP A 122 -15.73 7.82 5.68
CA TRP A 122 -16.01 6.97 4.51
C TRP A 122 -17.51 6.80 4.29
N TYR A 123 -18.26 6.52 5.36
CA TYR A 123 -19.72 6.52 5.35
C TYR A 123 -20.28 7.88 4.91
N ALA A 124 -19.75 8.97 5.46
CA ALA A 124 -20.29 10.30 5.23
C ALA A 124 -20.06 10.77 3.78
N ILE A 125 -18.85 10.62 3.26
CA ILE A 125 -18.49 11.20 1.95
C ILE A 125 -17.42 10.41 1.18
N GLY A 126 -16.46 9.76 1.83
CA GLY A 126 -15.29 9.18 1.19
C GLY A 126 -15.63 8.16 0.10
N TYR A 127 -16.56 7.24 0.39
CA TYR A 127 -17.03 6.27 -0.59
C TYR A 127 -17.61 6.93 -1.84
N SER A 128 -18.39 7.99 -1.64
CA SER A 128 -18.98 8.72 -2.76
C SER A 128 -17.91 9.35 -3.65
N LEU A 129 -16.93 10.02 -3.06
CA LEU A 129 -15.84 10.67 -3.80
C LEU A 129 -14.93 9.66 -4.54
N ALA A 130 -14.77 8.45 -4.01
CA ALA A 130 -13.92 7.44 -4.61
C ALA A 130 -14.62 6.63 -5.71
N PHE A 131 -15.89 6.22 -5.52
CA PHE A 131 -16.48 5.13 -6.31
C PHE A 131 -17.81 5.44 -6.98
N THR A 132 -18.28 6.67 -6.95
CA THR A 132 -19.44 7.07 -7.75
C THR A 132 -19.04 7.73 -9.08
N HIS A 133 -19.98 7.79 -10.02
CA HIS A 133 -19.78 8.52 -11.27
C HIS A 133 -19.48 9.99 -10.99
N GLY A 134 -18.46 10.50 -11.67
CA GLY A 134 -18.01 11.88 -11.55
C GLY A 134 -17.22 12.31 -12.77
N ASN A 135 -16.05 12.86 -12.55
CA ASN A 135 -15.11 13.19 -13.63
C ASN A 135 -13.87 12.27 -13.57
N ALA A 136 -12.85 12.53 -14.37
CA ALA A 136 -11.64 11.71 -14.40
C ALA A 136 -10.79 11.75 -13.10
N PHE A 137 -11.05 12.71 -12.22
CA PHE A 137 -10.21 12.99 -11.04
C PHE A 137 -10.91 12.73 -9.71
N ILE A 138 -12.26 12.76 -9.67
CA ILE A 138 -13.02 12.57 -8.44
C ILE A 138 -14.44 12.11 -8.76
N GLY A 139 -15.00 11.26 -7.91
CA GLY A 139 -16.40 10.84 -7.95
C GLY A 139 -17.36 11.94 -7.53
N GLY A 140 -18.65 11.68 -7.75
CA GLY A 140 -19.74 12.60 -7.40
C GLY A 140 -20.22 12.44 -5.94
N PHE A 141 -21.44 12.95 -5.70
CA PHE A 141 -22.06 12.98 -4.37
C PHE A 141 -23.26 12.03 -4.22
N SER A 142 -23.48 11.13 -5.20
CA SER A 142 -24.67 10.27 -5.23
C SER A 142 -24.76 9.24 -4.10
N ARG A 143 -23.65 8.98 -3.41
CA ARG A 143 -23.57 8.06 -2.27
C ARG A 143 -23.17 8.74 -0.95
N VAL A 144 -23.29 10.07 -0.86
CA VAL A 144 -23.13 10.76 0.43
C VAL A 144 -24.08 10.18 1.47
N LEU A 145 -23.59 9.89 2.68
CA LEU A 145 -24.29 9.17 3.75
C LEU A 145 -24.86 7.82 3.27
N LEU A 146 -24.22 7.19 2.28
CA LEU A 146 -24.63 5.95 1.60
C LEU A 146 -26.05 6.02 1.01
N HIS A 147 -26.50 7.21 0.63
CA HIS A 147 -27.84 7.43 0.07
C HIS A 147 -28.11 6.48 -1.10
N GLY A 148 -29.30 5.84 -1.11
CA GLY A 148 -29.72 4.93 -2.17
C GLY A 148 -29.02 3.56 -2.15
N MET A 149 -28.18 3.25 -1.18
CA MET A 149 -27.59 1.92 -0.99
C MET A 149 -28.59 1.01 -0.29
N GLY A 150 -29.11 0.02 -1.01
CA GLY A 150 -30.04 -0.97 -0.49
C GLY A 150 -29.41 -2.34 -0.28
N LYS A 151 -30.14 -3.25 0.35
CA LYS A 151 -29.67 -4.61 0.68
C LYS A 151 -29.19 -5.42 -0.55
N TYR A 152 -29.79 -5.19 -1.70
CA TYR A 152 -29.49 -5.92 -2.95
C TYR A 152 -28.94 -5.03 -4.06
N THR A 153 -28.54 -3.80 -3.74
CA THR A 153 -27.91 -2.88 -4.70
C THR A 153 -26.59 -3.49 -5.15
N VAL A 154 -26.37 -3.47 -6.46
CA VAL A 154 -25.10 -3.83 -7.11
C VAL A 154 -24.65 -2.67 -8.00
N THR A 155 -23.36 -2.52 -8.20
CA THR A 155 -22.76 -1.54 -9.10
C THR A 155 -21.85 -2.23 -10.10
N THR A 156 -21.43 -1.53 -11.13
CA THR A 156 -20.44 -2.07 -12.09
C THR A 156 -19.14 -2.47 -11.36
N LEU A 157 -18.76 -1.74 -10.31
CA LEU A 157 -17.55 -2.03 -9.53
C LEU A 157 -17.73 -3.20 -8.56
N SER A 158 -18.93 -3.37 -7.99
CA SER A 158 -19.20 -4.48 -7.07
C SER A 158 -19.39 -5.84 -7.77
N GLY A 159 -19.64 -5.84 -9.08
CA GLY A 159 -19.87 -7.06 -9.84
C GLY A 159 -21.03 -7.89 -9.31
N ALA A 160 -20.76 -9.13 -8.89
CA ALA A 160 -21.75 -10.08 -8.38
C ALA A 160 -21.93 -10.03 -6.85
N VAL A 161 -21.32 -9.07 -6.14
CA VAL A 161 -21.51 -8.89 -4.69
C VAL A 161 -22.35 -7.66 -4.40
N PRO A 162 -23.10 -7.63 -3.24
CA PRO A 162 -23.83 -6.44 -2.83
C PRO A 162 -22.91 -5.22 -2.73
N GLU A 163 -23.39 -4.05 -3.15
CA GLU A 163 -22.65 -2.78 -3.03
C GLU A 163 -22.22 -2.51 -1.58
N SER A 164 -23.04 -2.88 -0.60
CA SER A 164 -22.70 -2.74 0.83
C SER A 164 -21.46 -3.54 1.22
N VAL A 165 -21.26 -4.73 0.67
CA VAL A 165 -20.09 -5.57 0.91
C VAL A 165 -18.87 -4.95 0.21
N TYR A 166 -19.00 -4.52 -1.04
CA TYR A 166 -17.95 -3.82 -1.77
C TYR A 166 -17.52 -2.53 -1.05
N MET A 167 -18.48 -1.71 -0.64
CA MET A 167 -18.25 -0.47 0.10
C MET A 167 -17.48 -0.72 1.40
N THR A 168 -17.88 -1.74 2.17
CA THR A 168 -17.22 -2.08 3.45
C THR A 168 -15.82 -2.66 3.21
N PHE A 169 -15.62 -3.46 2.17
CA PHE A 169 -14.30 -3.93 1.77
C PHE A 169 -13.38 -2.76 1.41
N GLN A 170 -13.82 -1.85 0.56
CA GLN A 170 -13.05 -0.65 0.19
C GLN A 170 -12.80 0.29 1.38
N MET A 171 -13.73 0.33 2.35
CA MET A 171 -13.54 1.06 3.61
C MET A 171 -12.32 0.56 4.38
N THR A 172 -12.04 -0.73 4.39
CA THR A 172 -10.88 -1.29 5.10
C THR A 172 -9.56 -0.83 4.48
N PHE A 173 -9.50 -0.60 3.18
CA PHE A 173 -8.36 0.01 2.49
C PHE A 173 -8.22 1.50 2.83
N ALA A 174 -9.34 2.23 2.85
CA ALA A 174 -9.37 3.63 3.28
C ALA A 174 -8.92 3.80 4.75
N ILE A 175 -9.15 2.80 5.61
CA ILE A 175 -8.72 2.77 7.00
C ILE A 175 -7.22 2.52 7.12
N ILE A 176 -6.71 1.46 6.50
CA ILE A 176 -5.31 1.06 6.69
C ILE A 176 -4.33 2.07 6.07
N THR A 177 -4.70 2.69 4.95
CA THR A 177 -3.79 3.59 4.23
C THR A 177 -3.30 4.76 5.09
N PRO A 178 -4.16 5.60 5.70
CA PRO A 178 -3.70 6.63 6.62
C PRO A 178 -3.08 6.07 7.90
N ALA A 179 -3.50 4.91 8.39
CA ALA A 179 -2.87 4.27 9.54
C ALA A 179 -1.39 3.92 9.29
N LEU A 180 -1.02 3.55 8.06
CA LEU A 180 0.38 3.30 7.69
C LEU A 180 1.26 4.54 7.78
N ILE A 181 0.70 5.74 7.52
CA ILE A 181 1.45 7.01 7.59
C ILE A 181 1.97 7.24 9.02
N ALA A 182 1.20 6.83 10.04
CA ALA A 182 1.54 7.03 11.45
C ALA A 182 2.92 6.46 11.83
N GLY A 183 3.35 5.39 11.17
CA GLY A 183 4.68 4.82 11.36
C GLY A 183 5.84 5.79 11.10
N SER A 184 5.68 6.75 10.20
CA SER A 184 6.74 7.70 9.86
C SER A 184 6.94 8.80 10.91
N PHE A 185 5.90 9.20 11.63
CA PHE A 185 5.93 10.30 12.59
C PHE A 185 5.67 9.87 14.04
N ALA A 186 5.65 8.58 14.30
CA ALA A 186 5.47 8.04 15.63
C ALA A 186 6.33 8.76 16.66
N GLU A 187 5.78 8.91 17.87
CA GLU A 187 6.44 9.49 19.05
C GLU A 187 6.58 11.04 19.07
N ARG A 188 6.01 11.81 18.12
CA ARG A 188 6.20 13.27 18.09
C ARG A 188 5.04 14.12 17.54
N MET A 189 3.99 13.53 16.98
CA MET A 189 2.83 14.28 16.49
C MET A 189 1.81 14.46 17.62
N LYS A 190 1.17 15.64 17.70
CA LYS A 190 0.03 15.86 18.60
C LYS A 190 -1.14 14.97 18.15
N PHE A 191 -1.82 14.35 19.11
CA PHE A 191 -2.99 13.52 18.81
C PHE A 191 -4.11 14.30 18.10
N SER A 192 -4.35 15.54 18.49
CA SER A 192 -5.31 16.43 17.82
C SER A 192 -4.92 16.72 16.36
N ALA A 193 -3.63 16.93 16.08
CA ALA A 193 -3.13 17.17 14.72
C ALA A 193 -3.28 15.93 13.86
N LEU A 194 -3.07 14.72 14.42
CA LEU A 194 -3.32 13.45 13.73
C LEU A 194 -4.76 13.35 13.26
N LEU A 195 -5.75 13.66 14.10
CA LEU A 195 -7.17 13.57 13.73
C LEU A 195 -7.51 14.49 12.55
N TRP A 196 -7.04 15.73 12.55
CA TRP A 196 -7.22 16.66 11.43
C TRP A 196 -6.49 16.19 10.18
N PHE A 197 -5.25 15.73 10.32
CA PHE A 197 -4.43 15.27 9.22
C PHE A 197 -5.08 14.06 8.53
N MET A 198 -5.45 13.02 9.27
CA MET A 198 -6.07 11.83 8.71
C MET A 198 -7.41 12.11 8.03
N SER A 199 -8.21 13.05 8.60
CA SER A 199 -9.48 13.46 8.01
C SER A 199 -9.31 14.16 6.66
N LEU A 200 -8.46 15.17 6.61
CA LEU A 200 -8.21 15.93 5.38
C LEU A 200 -7.50 15.08 4.33
N TRP A 201 -6.54 14.27 4.75
CA TRP A 201 -5.80 13.39 3.85
C TRP A 201 -6.68 12.32 3.21
N LEU A 202 -7.59 11.71 3.98
CA LEU A 202 -8.59 10.77 3.44
C LEU A 202 -9.43 11.41 2.32
N ILE A 203 -9.93 12.62 2.56
CA ILE A 203 -10.84 13.29 1.63
C ILE A 203 -10.09 13.83 0.41
N PHE A 204 -8.94 14.47 0.61
CA PHE A 204 -8.26 15.23 -0.44
C PHE A 204 -7.09 14.47 -1.09
N VAL A 205 -6.64 13.34 -0.53
CA VAL A 205 -5.57 12.54 -1.13
C VAL A 205 -6.07 11.14 -1.45
N TYR A 206 -6.48 10.37 -0.43
CA TYR A 206 -6.86 8.98 -0.63
C TYR A 206 -8.03 8.80 -1.59
N SER A 207 -9.14 9.52 -1.36
CA SER A 207 -10.36 9.36 -2.18
C SER A 207 -10.13 9.70 -3.66
N PRO A 208 -9.46 10.82 -4.03
CA PRO A 208 -9.08 11.07 -5.41
C PRO A 208 -8.17 10.01 -6.01
N VAL A 209 -7.11 9.58 -5.32
CA VAL A 209 -6.17 8.57 -5.84
C VAL A 209 -6.87 7.22 -6.04
N ALA A 210 -7.73 6.79 -5.10
CA ALA A 210 -8.56 5.59 -5.26
C ALA A 210 -9.50 5.70 -6.47
N HIS A 211 -10.08 6.88 -6.70
CA HIS A 211 -10.89 7.14 -7.88
C HIS A 211 -10.08 7.03 -9.18
N TRP A 212 -8.89 7.61 -9.24
CA TRP A 212 -8.04 7.59 -10.44
C TRP A 212 -7.70 6.18 -10.89
N VAL A 213 -7.41 5.30 -9.93
CA VAL A 213 -6.84 3.97 -10.21
C VAL A 213 -7.92 2.89 -10.26
N TRP A 214 -8.95 2.97 -9.42
CA TRP A 214 -9.92 1.87 -9.25
C TRP A 214 -11.33 2.17 -9.74
N SER A 215 -11.67 3.45 -9.99
CA SER A 215 -12.97 3.77 -10.60
C SER A 215 -12.92 3.59 -12.11
N THR A 216 -14.06 3.17 -12.71
CA THR A 216 -14.20 3.11 -14.17
C THR A 216 -14.07 4.47 -14.85
N ASP A 217 -14.33 5.56 -14.12
CA ASP A 217 -14.19 6.93 -14.61
C ASP A 217 -12.77 7.48 -14.41
N GLY A 218 -11.97 6.86 -13.56
CA GLY A 218 -10.62 7.30 -13.22
C GLY A 218 -9.68 7.33 -14.42
N TRP A 219 -8.85 8.36 -14.51
CA TRP A 219 -7.98 8.57 -15.66
C TRP A 219 -6.82 7.57 -15.72
N LEU A 220 -6.30 7.11 -14.59
CA LEU A 220 -5.25 6.07 -14.54
C LEU A 220 -5.83 4.69 -14.89
N ALA A 221 -7.05 4.39 -14.43
CA ALA A 221 -7.76 3.19 -14.84
C ALA A 221 -8.00 3.17 -16.35
N ARG A 222 -8.41 4.29 -16.94
CA ARG A 222 -8.61 4.43 -18.40
C ARG A 222 -7.30 4.40 -19.18
N LEU A 223 -6.20 4.85 -18.60
CA LEU A 223 -4.85 4.70 -19.18
C LEU A 223 -4.46 3.22 -19.24
N GLY A 224 -5.02 2.38 -18.38
CA GLY A 224 -4.71 0.97 -18.22
C GLY A 224 -3.52 0.71 -17.31
N ALA A 225 -3.33 1.54 -16.30
CA ALA A 225 -2.43 1.26 -15.18
C ALA A 225 -2.93 0.02 -14.43
N LEU A 226 -2.01 -0.79 -13.93
CA LEU A 226 -2.28 -2.04 -13.22
C LEU A 226 -1.92 -1.86 -11.76
N ASP A 227 -2.93 -1.79 -10.90
CA ASP A 227 -2.79 -1.81 -9.45
C ASP A 227 -3.89 -2.68 -8.84
N PHE A 228 -3.57 -3.96 -8.61
CA PHE A 228 -4.55 -4.96 -8.22
C PHE A 228 -5.18 -4.69 -6.85
N ALA A 229 -4.34 -4.36 -5.88
CA ALA A 229 -4.78 -4.22 -4.49
C ALA A 229 -4.20 -2.99 -3.78
N GLY A 230 -3.55 -2.04 -4.46
CA GLY A 230 -3.14 -0.78 -3.87
C GLY A 230 -1.64 -0.58 -3.70
N GLY A 231 -0.85 -1.02 -4.67
CA GLY A 231 0.59 -0.69 -4.70
C GLY A 231 0.82 0.81 -4.77
N THR A 232 0.05 1.53 -5.59
CA THR A 232 0.06 2.99 -5.69
C THR A 232 -0.97 3.62 -4.77
N VAL A 233 -2.22 3.14 -4.77
CA VAL A 233 -3.33 3.72 -4.00
C VAL A 233 -3.08 3.67 -2.49
N VAL A 234 -2.50 2.57 -1.98
CA VAL A 234 -2.26 2.37 -0.55
C VAL A 234 -0.80 2.63 -0.19
N HIS A 235 0.11 1.82 -0.76
CA HIS A 235 1.47 1.76 -0.24
C HIS A 235 2.34 2.93 -0.68
N LEU A 236 2.40 3.24 -1.97
CA LEU A 236 3.13 4.41 -2.45
C LEU A 236 2.58 5.67 -1.78
N ASN A 237 1.28 5.83 -1.81
CA ASN A 237 0.54 6.96 -1.26
C ASN A 237 0.85 7.15 0.24
N ALA A 238 0.63 6.11 1.07
CA ALA A 238 0.92 6.20 2.51
C ALA A 238 2.40 6.46 2.82
N GLY A 239 3.31 5.79 2.11
CA GLY A 239 4.74 5.94 2.38
C GLY A 239 5.28 7.30 1.98
N VAL A 240 4.81 7.89 0.87
CA VAL A 240 5.17 9.25 0.42
C VAL A 240 4.64 10.28 1.42
N ALA A 241 3.36 10.18 1.81
CA ALA A 241 2.78 11.03 2.86
C ALA A 241 3.57 10.93 4.17
N GLY A 242 4.01 9.72 4.52
CA GLY A 242 4.86 9.47 5.68
C GLY A 242 6.18 10.22 5.63
N LEU A 243 6.91 10.14 4.51
CA LEU A 243 8.17 10.88 4.32
C LEU A 243 7.95 12.39 4.41
N VAL A 244 6.94 12.92 3.72
CA VAL A 244 6.61 14.36 3.77
C VAL A 244 6.32 14.79 5.21
N THR A 245 5.53 14.00 5.94
CA THR A 245 5.20 14.28 7.35
C THR A 245 6.44 14.22 8.24
N ALA A 246 7.30 13.20 8.07
CA ALA A 246 8.55 13.08 8.82
C ALA A 246 9.49 14.28 8.60
N LEU A 247 9.56 14.78 7.35
CA LEU A 247 10.39 15.96 7.01
C LEU A 247 9.81 17.26 7.57
N VAL A 248 8.49 17.43 7.56
CA VAL A 248 7.81 18.62 8.07
C VAL A 248 7.89 18.71 9.60
N LEU A 249 7.67 17.59 10.30
CA LEU A 249 7.76 17.50 11.76
C LEU A 249 9.22 17.60 12.26
N GLY A 250 10.18 17.19 11.44
CA GLY A 250 11.58 17.13 11.84
C GLY A 250 11.92 15.88 12.66
N LYS A 251 13.17 15.79 13.11
CA LYS A 251 13.71 14.62 13.81
C LYS A 251 13.20 14.54 15.26
N ARG A 252 13.02 13.30 15.74
CA ARG A 252 12.78 13.04 17.17
C ARG A 252 13.96 13.54 18.01
N ARG A 253 13.66 13.93 19.23
CA ARG A 253 14.69 14.30 20.19
C ARG A 253 15.63 13.11 20.42
N GLY A 254 16.94 13.36 20.35
CA GLY A 254 17.96 12.33 20.49
C GLY A 254 18.21 11.48 19.22
N TYR A 255 17.48 11.72 18.11
CA TYR A 255 17.71 10.95 16.87
C TYR A 255 19.17 11.04 16.41
N GLY A 256 19.78 9.87 16.17
CA GLY A 256 21.19 9.73 15.76
C GLY A 256 22.19 9.89 16.90
N ARG A 257 21.74 10.12 18.16
CA ARG A 257 22.58 10.18 19.36
C ARG A 257 22.17 9.13 20.40
N ASP A 258 20.88 9.02 20.65
CA ASP A 258 20.33 8.12 21.66
C ASP A 258 19.87 6.82 21.00
N ALA A 259 20.06 5.67 21.68
CA ALA A 259 19.49 4.41 21.23
C ALA A 259 17.95 4.47 21.36
N MET A 260 17.25 4.08 20.28
CA MET A 260 15.80 4.00 20.23
C MET A 260 15.33 2.57 19.90
N PRO A 261 15.66 1.57 20.74
CA PRO A 261 15.32 0.18 20.44
C PRO A 261 13.82 -0.04 20.54
N PRO A 262 13.26 -0.97 19.74
CA PRO A 262 11.92 -1.50 19.93
C PRO A 262 11.73 -2.01 21.35
N HIS A 263 10.59 -1.66 21.99
CA HIS A 263 10.38 -2.11 23.37
C HIS A 263 9.92 -3.56 23.48
N ASN A 264 9.23 -4.09 22.46
CA ASN A 264 8.68 -5.45 22.50
C ASN A 264 8.59 -6.11 21.12
N LEU A 265 9.64 -6.81 20.73
CA LEU A 265 9.69 -7.51 19.45
C LEU A 265 8.67 -8.67 19.35
N VAL A 266 8.19 -9.22 20.48
CA VAL A 266 7.13 -10.27 20.45
C VAL A 266 5.84 -9.69 19.92
N LEU A 267 5.42 -8.48 20.36
CA LEU A 267 4.27 -7.78 19.82
C LEU A 267 4.44 -7.48 18.34
N THR A 268 5.65 -7.05 17.94
CA THR A 268 5.99 -6.78 16.53
C THR A 268 5.81 -8.03 15.66
N VAL A 269 6.31 -9.19 16.12
CA VAL A 269 6.17 -10.46 15.38
C VAL A 269 4.70 -10.89 15.28
N ILE A 270 3.94 -10.79 16.37
CA ILE A 270 2.50 -11.12 16.37
C ILE A 270 1.76 -10.19 15.40
N GLY A 271 2.03 -8.88 15.46
CA GLY A 271 1.45 -7.90 14.56
C GLY A 271 1.77 -8.19 13.09
N ALA A 272 3.03 -8.48 12.76
CA ALA A 272 3.44 -8.86 11.41
C ALA A 272 2.76 -10.16 10.93
N ALA A 273 2.57 -11.14 11.80
CA ALA A 273 1.86 -12.37 11.48
C ALA A 273 0.38 -12.11 11.16
N LEU A 274 -0.27 -11.25 11.93
CA LEU A 274 -1.66 -10.83 11.67
C LEU A 274 -1.79 -10.03 10.37
N LEU A 275 -0.81 -9.15 10.06
CA LEU A 275 -0.71 -8.47 8.78
C LEU A 275 -0.59 -9.49 7.63
N TRP A 276 0.27 -10.49 7.74
CA TRP A 276 0.45 -11.51 6.70
C TRP A 276 -0.83 -12.29 6.42
N VAL A 277 -1.45 -12.83 7.46
CA VAL A 277 -2.72 -13.58 7.32
C VAL A 277 -3.82 -12.68 6.74
N GLY A 278 -3.94 -11.44 7.22
CA GLY A 278 -4.89 -10.46 6.71
C GLY A 278 -4.68 -10.10 5.25
N TRP A 279 -3.42 -10.18 4.77
CA TRP A 279 -3.07 -9.84 3.39
C TRP A 279 -3.64 -10.83 2.36
N PHE A 280 -4.02 -12.03 2.76
CA PHE A 280 -4.81 -12.91 1.88
C PHE A 280 -6.18 -12.29 1.58
N GLY A 281 -6.83 -11.69 2.57
CA GLY A 281 -8.04 -10.89 2.34
C GLY A 281 -7.78 -9.65 1.51
N PHE A 282 -6.66 -8.97 1.76
CA PHE A 282 -6.25 -7.75 1.06
C PHE A 282 -6.03 -8.02 -0.44
N ASN A 283 -5.14 -8.94 -0.79
CA ASN A 283 -4.80 -9.24 -2.17
C ASN A 283 -5.84 -10.15 -2.85
N ALA A 284 -6.14 -11.32 -2.30
CA ALA A 284 -7.06 -12.24 -2.96
C ALA A 284 -8.53 -11.75 -2.88
N GLY A 285 -8.90 -10.95 -1.87
CA GLY A 285 -10.17 -10.24 -1.81
C GLY A 285 -10.34 -9.22 -2.93
N SER A 286 -9.25 -8.59 -3.40
CA SER A 286 -9.28 -7.62 -4.51
C SER A 286 -9.68 -8.24 -5.86
N ALA A 287 -9.77 -9.57 -5.95
CA ALA A 287 -10.41 -10.25 -7.07
C ALA A 287 -11.92 -10.04 -7.12
N LEU A 288 -12.56 -9.61 -6.03
CA LEU A 288 -14.02 -9.42 -5.87
C LEU A 288 -14.85 -10.70 -6.17
N SER A 289 -14.20 -11.86 -6.18
CA SER A 289 -14.84 -13.16 -6.46
C SER A 289 -14.01 -14.30 -5.86
N ALA A 290 -14.67 -15.41 -5.55
CA ALA A 290 -14.06 -16.64 -5.04
C ALA A 290 -13.59 -17.55 -6.19
N GLY A 291 -12.87 -16.98 -7.16
CA GLY A 291 -12.47 -17.69 -8.40
C GLY A 291 -10.97 -17.96 -8.51
N GLY A 292 -10.56 -18.41 -9.69
CA GLY A 292 -9.15 -18.73 -9.99
C GLY A 292 -8.19 -17.57 -9.81
N ARG A 293 -8.64 -16.33 -10.08
CA ARG A 293 -7.82 -15.12 -9.88
C ARG A 293 -7.55 -14.85 -8.40
N ALA A 294 -8.53 -15.08 -7.51
CA ALA A 294 -8.35 -15.00 -6.06
C ALA A 294 -7.35 -16.06 -5.57
N GLY A 295 -7.49 -17.31 -6.06
CA GLY A 295 -6.55 -18.39 -5.75
C GLY A 295 -5.12 -18.07 -6.20
N MET A 296 -4.95 -17.51 -7.41
CA MET A 296 -3.63 -17.08 -7.90
C MET A 296 -3.06 -15.95 -7.05
N ALA A 297 -3.85 -14.93 -6.71
CA ALA A 297 -3.42 -13.83 -5.85
C ALA A 297 -2.99 -14.31 -4.45
N MET A 298 -3.62 -15.36 -3.92
CA MET A 298 -3.21 -15.99 -2.66
C MET A 298 -1.83 -16.66 -2.78
N VAL A 299 -1.60 -17.43 -3.85
CA VAL A 299 -0.31 -18.10 -4.10
C VAL A 299 0.80 -17.08 -4.30
N THR A 300 0.59 -16.08 -5.15
CA THR A 300 1.60 -15.05 -5.45
C THR A 300 1.95 -14.23 -4.21
N THR A 301 0.96 -13.91 -3.37
CA THR A 301 1.18 -13.24 -2.09
C THR A 301 2.06 -14.08 -1.17
N GLN A 302 1.76 -15.36 -0.99
CA GLN A 302 2.54 -16.26 -0.13
C GLN A 302 3.98 -16.40 -0.63
N VAL A 303 4.18 -16.62 -1.92
CA VAL A 303 5.51 -16.83 -2.52
C VAL A 303 6.37 -15.58 -2.39
N ALA A 304 5.84 -14.41 -2.78
CA ALA A 304 6.59 -13.16 -2.71
C ALA A 304 6.96 -12.76 -1.30
N THR A 305 6.05 -12.93 -0.34
CA THR A 305 6.29 -12.63 1.07
C THR A 305 7.44 -13.47 1.63
N SER A 306 7.40 -14.80 1.37
CA SER A 306 8.44 -15.72 1.83
C SER A 306 9.79 -15.42 1.19
N ALA A 307 9.80 -15.13 -0.12
CA ALA A 307 10.99 -14.78 -0.86
C ALA A 307 11.63 -13.48 -0.34
N ALA A 308 10.83 -12.46 -0.04
CA ALA A 308 11.31 -11.19 0.48
C ALA A 308 11.87 -11.31 1.91
N ALA A 309 11.19 -12.06 2.78
CA ALA A 309 11.67 -12.34 4.13
C ALA A 309 13.05 -13.02 4.12
N LEU A 310 13.22 -14.02 3.26
CA LEU A 310 14.50 -14.72 3.09
C LEU A 310 15.55 -13.78 2.47
N ALA A 311 15.22 -13.02 1.44
CA ALA A 311 16.14 -12.08 0.79
C ALA A 311 16.64 -11.01 1.77
N TRP A 312 15.75 -10.40 2.55
CA TRP A 312 16.11 -9.44 3.61
C TRP A 312 17.01 -10.11 4.66
N MET A 313 16.61 -11.27 5.16
CA MET A 313 17.35 -12.02 6.15
C MET A 313 18.79 -12.31 5.68
N PHE A 314 18.97 -12.81 4.45
CA PHE A 314 20.29 -13.16 3.95
C PHE A 314 21.18 -11.95 3.70
N VAL A 315 20.64 -10.84 3.15
CA VAL A 315 21.41 -9.62 2.92
C VAL A 315 21.79 -8.96 4.25
N GLU A 316 20.89 -8.96 5.25
CA GLU A 316 21.21 -8.47 6.59
C GLU A 316 22.29 -9.33 7.26
N TRP A 317 22.17 -10.64 7.14
CA TRP A 317 23.17 -11.58 7.69
C TRP A 317 24.55 -11.34 7.07
N ALA A 318 24.63 -11.19 5.75
CA ALA A 318 25.88 -10.88 5.07
C ALA A 318 26.45 -9.50 5.47
N ALA A 319 25.58 -8.49 5.65
CA ALA A 319 26.01 -7.12 5.95
C ALA A 319 26.37 -6.90 7.44
N ARG A 320 25.69 -7.59 8.37
CA ARG A 320 25.78 -7.36 9.82
C ARG A 320 26.30 -8.55 10.63
N GLY A 321 26.55 -9.68 9.97
CA GLY A 321 27.06 -10.91 10.59
C GLY A 321 26.00 -11.73 11.34
N LYS A 322 24.80 -11.21 11.57
CA LYS A 322 23.66 -11.90 12.19
C LYS A 322 22.34 -11.43 11.61
N PRO A 323 21.38 -12.34 11.34
CA PRO A 323 20.03 -11.96 10.97
C PRO A 323 19.26 -11.53 12.21
N SER A 324 18.43 -10.48 12.10
CA SER A 324 17.56 -10.03 13.19
C SER A 324 16.13 -10.52 13.00
N VAL A 325 15.40 -10.75 14.09
CA VAL A 325 13.97 -11.07 14.04
C VAL A 325 13.19 -9.90 13.41
N LEU A 326 13.53 -8.66 13.78
CA LEU A 326 12.91 -7.48 13.20
C LEU A 326 13.14 -7.43 11.68
N GLY A 327 14.36 -7.73 11.19
CA GLY A 327 14.65 -7.78 9.77
C GLY A 327 13.84 -8.84 9.02
N MET A 328 13.65 -10.03 9.60
CA MET A 328 12.84 -11.09 9.00
C MET A 328 11.37 -10.64 8.82
N VAL A 329 10.76 -10.06 9.84
CA VAL A 329 9.36 -9.62 9.75
C VAL A 329 9.21 -8.37 8.87
N SER A 330 10.17 -7.45 8.88
CA SER A 330 10.19 -6.30 7.97
C SER A 330 10.34 -6.74 6.51
N GLY A 331 11.18 -7.75 6.25
CA GLY A 331 11.30 -8.38 4.93
C GLY A 331 10.00 -9.04 4.47
N ALA A 332 9.27 -9.71 5.37
CA ALA A 332 7.96 -10.26 5.06
C ALA A 332 6.97 -9.15 4.66
N VAL A 333 6.88 -8.07 5.44
CA VAL A 333 6.01 -6.92 5.12
C VAL A 333 6.43 -6.27 3.79
N ALA A 334 7.74 -6.12 3.52
CA ALA A 334 8.23 -5.60 2.24
C ALA A 334 7.78 -6.45 1.04
N GLY A 335 7.77 -7.78 1.18
CA GLY A 335 7.26 -8.70 0.17
C GLY A 335 5.77 -8.59 -0.05
N LEU A 336 4.99 -8.47 1.04
CA LEU A 336 3.55 -8.24 1.00
C LEU A 336 3.23 -6.93 0.25
N VAL A 337 3.96 -5.87 0.55
CA VAL A 337 3.83 -4.57 -0.13
C VAL A 337 4.18 -4.66 -1.61
N ALA A 338 5.35 -5.23 -1.93
CA ALA A 338 5.83 -5.28 -3.32
C ALA A 338 4.95 -6.14 -4.24
N ILE A 339 4.33 -7.21 -3.73
CA ILE A 339 3.43 -8.05 -4.53
C ILE A 339 2.02 -7.47 -4.66
N THR A 340 1.61 -6.54 -3.81
CA THR A 340 0.24 -6.01 -3.76
C THR A 340 -0.28 -5.52 -5.12
N PRO A 341 0.43 -4.69 -5.90
CA PRO A 341 -0.06 -4.26 -7.21
C PRO A 341 -0.10 -5.37 -8.24
N ALA A 342 0.71 -6.41 -8.07
CA ALA A 342 0.96 -7.49 -9.04
C ALA A 342 0.15 -8.75 -8.78
N SER A 343 -0.36 -8.97 -7.57
CA SER A 343 -0.81 -10.27 -7.05
C SER A 343 -1.84 -10.97 -7.92
N GLY A 344 -2.75 -10.24 -8.58
CA GLY A 344 -3.74 -10.78 -9.51
C GLY A 344 -3.36 -10.67 -10.99
N PHE A 345 -2.10 -10.34 -11.30
CA PHE A 345 -1.63 -10.17 -12.68
C PHE A 345 -0.44 -11.07 -13.04
N VAL A 346 0.33 -11.55 -12.06
CA VAL A 346 1.58 -12.27 -12.30
C VAL A 346 1.46 -13.75 -11.95
N ASP A 347 2.36 -14.56 -12.51
CA ASP A 347 2.54 -15.97 -12.16
C ASP A 347 3.41 -16.14 -10.90
N PRO A 348 3.54 -17.35 -10.33
CA PRO A 348 4.36 -17.59 -9.15
C PRO A 348 5.85 -17.28 -9.36
N THR A 349 6.38 -17.37 -10.59
CA THR A 349 7.77 -17.04 -10.89
C THR A 349 7.99 -15.53 -10.84
N GLY A 350 7.08 -14.76 -11.43
CA GLY A 350 7.07 -13.30 -11.32
C GLY A 350 6.94 -12.85 -9.87
N ALA A 351 6.08 -13.52 -9.10
CA ALA A 351 5.91 -13.24 -7.67
C ALA A 351 7.20 -13.49 -6.85
N LEU A 352 7.90 -14.60 -7.12
CA LEU A 352 9.19 -14.90 -6.49
C LEU A 352 10.21 -13.78 -6.74
N LEU A 353 10.33 -13.33 -7.98
CA LEU A 353 11.29 -12.29 -8.37
C LEU A 353 10.91 -10.92 -7.79
N ILE A 354 9.61 -10.57 -7.78
CA ILE A 354 9.11 -9.35 -7.13
C ILE A 354 9.41 -9.39 -5.64
N GLY A 355 9.19 -10.54 -4.98
CA GLY A 355 9.49 -10.71 -3.56
C GLY A 355 10.98 -10.52 -3.25
N ILE A 356 11.87 -11.17 -4.00
CA ILE A 356 13.32 -11.01 -3.84
C ILE A 356 13.71 -9.53 -4.01
N ALA A 357 13.25 -8.89 -5.08
CA ALA A 357 13.54 -7.47 -5.34
C ALA A 357 13.01 -6.56 -4.22
N GLY A 358 11.78 -6.80 -3.74
CA GLY A 358 11.18 -6.08 -2.61
C GLY A 358 12.01 -6.20 -1.34
N GLY A 359 12.41 -7.42 -0.97
CA GLY A 359 13.24 -7.66 0.22
C GLY A 359 14.60 -6.94 0.17
N LEU A 360 15.29 -7.02 -0.96
CA LEU A 360 16.61 -6.37 -1.13
C LEU A 360 16.53 -4.85 -1.16
N VAL A 361 15.60 -4.29 -1.96
CA VAL A 361 15.49 -2.84 -2.16
C VAL A 361 14.96 -2.16 -0.89
N CYS A 362 13.94 -2.74 -0.23
CA CYS A 362 13.44 -2.17 1.03
C CYS A 362 14.45 -2.29 2.16
N PHE A 363 15.24 -3.36 2.25
CA PHE A 363 16.37 -3.42 3.18
C PHE A 363 17.35 -2.27 2.96
N TRP A 364 17.75 -2.04 1.71
CA TRP A 364 18.67 -0.96 1.38
C TRP A 364 18.10 0.42 1.74
N THR A 365 16.84 0.67 1.45
CA THR A 365 16.19 1.96 1.73
C THR A 365 16.01 2.21 3.23
N ALA A 366 15.53 1.23 3.98
CA ALA A 366 15.35 1.33 5.43
C ALA A 366 16.69 1.45 6.18
N THR A 367 17.76 0.86 5.66
CA THR A 367 19.06 0.80 6.36
C THR A 367 20.02 1.89 5.89
N TYR A 368 20.29 1.97 4.57
CA TYR A 368 21.35 2.85 4.05
C TYR A 368 20.83 4.19 3.58
N MET A 369 19.75 4.23 2.81
CA MET A 369 19.23 5.48 2.27
C MET A 369 18.73 6.41 3.38
N LYS A 370 17.99 5.88 4.36
CA LYS A 370 17.53 6.64 5.54
C LYS A 370 18.70 7.30 6.28
N ASN A 371 19.77 6.56 6.54
CA ASN A 371 20.95 7.07 7.23
C ASN A 371 21.73 8.08 6.37
N PHE A 372 21.86 7.83 5.07
CA PHE A 372 22.59 8.72 4.15
C PHE A 372 21.91 10.10 4.04
N PHE A 373 20.59 10.15 3.91
CA PHE A 373 19.85 11.42 3.83
C PHE A 373 19.51 11.98 5.22
N GLY A 374 19.60 11.18 6.26
CA GLY A 374 19.40 11.59 7.65
C GLY A 374 18.00 12.05 7.99
N TYR A 375 16.96 11.54 7.32
CA TYR A 375 15.57 11.78 7.70
C TYR A 375 15.12 10.80 8.79
N ASP A 376 14.22 11.24 9.67
CA ASP A 376 13.69 10.42 10.76
C ASP A 376 12.30 9.88 10.42
N ASP A 377 12.28 8.84 9.58
CA ASP A 377 11.12 7.97 9.38
C ASP A 377 11.13 6.91 10.49
N SER A 378 10.27 7.08 11.50
CA SER A 378 10.41 6.38 12.78
C SER A 378 10.38 4.85 12.66
N LEU A 379 9.46 4.31 11.87
CA LEU A 379 9.21 2.88 11.72
C LEU A 379 9.38 2.40 10.27
N ASP A 380 10.21 3.09 9.48
CA ASP A 380 10.58 2.75 8.09
C ASP A 380 9.39 2.67 7.10
N SER A 381 8.32 3.42 7.38
CA SER A 381 7.10 3.41 6.56
C SER A 381 7.39 3.83 5.11
N PHE A 382 8.17 4.88 4.87
CA PHE A 382 8.58 5.28 3.52
C PHE A 382 9.40 4.18 2.82
N GLY A 383 10.42 3.67 3.51
CA GLY A 383 11.35 2.70 2.95
C GLY A 383 10.69 1.38 2.55
N VAL A 384 9.67 0.97 3.28
CA VAL A 384 8.92 -0.26 3.03
C VAL A 384 7.73 0.00 2.11
N HIS A 385 6.86 1.00 2.43
CA HIS A 385 5.60 1.17 1.70
C HIS A 385 5.77 1.98 0.40
N ALA A 386 6.40 3.16 0.43
CA ALA A 386 6.54 3.94 -0.80
C ALA A 386 7.46 3.25 -1.81
N VAL A 387 8.63 2.84 -1.34
CA VAL A 387 9.63 2.22 -2.23
C VAL A 387 9.19 0.82 -2.66
N GLY A 388 8.69 0.00 -1.74
CA GLY A 388 8.18 -1.33 -2.06
C GLY A 388 6.96 -1.30 -2.97
N GLY A 389 5.98 -0.40 -2.70
CA GLY A 389 4.79 -0.23 -3.52
C GLY A 389 5.09 0.27 -4.92
N GLY A 390 5.94 1.31 -5.03
CA GLY A 390 6.38 1.85 -6.32
C GLY A 390 7.17 0.83 -7.14
N LEU A 391 8.11 0.11 -6.51
CA LEU A 391 8.84 -0.98 -7.15
C LEU A 391 7.89 -2.08 -7.65
N GLY A 392 6.96 -2.52 -6.81
CA GLY A 392 5.97 -3.53 -7.15
C GLY A 392 5.09 -3.10 -8.31
N ALA A 393 4.62 -1.83 -8.32
CA ALA A 393 3.83 -1.28 -9.41
C ALA A 393 4.59 -1.32 -10.74
N ILE A 394 5.86 -0.91 -10.76
CA ILE A 394 6.70 -0.95 -11.97
C ILE A 394 6.92 -2.40 -12.41
N LEU A 395 7.25 -3.31 -11.47
CA LEU A 395 7.47 -4.72 -11.77
C LEU A 395 6.19 -5.44 -12.22
N THR A 396 5.01 -4.96 -11.83
CA THR A 396 3.73 -5.43 -12.41
C THR A 396 3.72 -5.20 -13.92
N GLY A 397 4.17 -4.04 -14.39
CA GLY A 397 4.29 -3.76 -15.82
C GLY A 397 5.27 -4.67 -16.55
N VAL A 398 6.25 -5.22 -15.84
CA VAL A 398 7.23 -6.18 -16.40
C VAL A 398 6.65 -7.60 -16.46
N PHE A 399 6.11 -8.07 -15.34
CA PHE A 399 5.77 -9.50 -15.12
C PHE A 399 4.29 -9.85 -15.35
N ALA A 400 3.41 -8.89 -15.68
CA ALA A 400 2.00 -9.18 -15.90
C ALA A 400 1.80 -10.22 -17.01
N VAL A 401 0.93 -11.21 -16.73
CA VAL A 401 0.60 -12.33 -17.61
C VAL A 401 -0.85 -12.20 -18.06
N LYS A 402 -1.07 -12.15 -19.39
CA LYS A 402 -2.39 -11.95 -19.98
C LYS A 402 -3.38 -13.05 -19.57
N ALA A 403 -2.93 -14.29 -19.49
CA ALA A 403 -3.78 -15.41 -19.09
C ALA A 403 -4.27 -15.33 -17.63
N ILE A 404 -3.59 -14.56 -16.75
CA ILE A 404 -3.95 -14.40 -15.34
C ILE A 404 -4.76 -13.13 -15.12
N GLY A 405 -4.21 -11.99 -15.57
CA GLY A 405 -4.75 -10.67 -15.24
C GLY A 405 -5.48 -9.98 -16.40
N GLY A 406 -5.53 -10.61 -17.60
CA GLY A 406 -6.15 -10.03 -18.80
C GLY A 406 -5.25 -9.06 -19.57
N THR A 407 -4.10 -8.64 -19.00
CA THR A 407 -3.17 -7.69 -19.62
C THR A 407 -1.77 -8.30 -19.66
N ALA A 408 -1.12 -8.23 -20.81
CA ALA A 408 0.27 -8.62 -20.98
C ALA A 408 1.22 -7.57 -20.42
N GLY A 409 2.31 -8.02 -19.79
CA GLY A 409 3.45 -7.19 -19.40
C GLY A 409 4.55 -7.15 -20.44
N ALA A 410 5.68 -6.53 -20.08
CA ALA A 410 6.82 -6.38 -20.97
C ALA A 410 7.41 -7.74 -21.42
N LEU A 411 7.45 -8.72 -20.53
CA LEU A 411 7.97 -10.06 -20.85
C LEU A 411 7.05 -10.84 -21.84
N GLU A 412 5.77 -10.47 -21.93
CA GLU A 412 4.85 -10.95 -22.94
C GLU A 412 4.76 -10.03 -24.17
N GLY A 413 5.71 -9.10 -24.33
CA GLY A 413 5.84 -8.25 -25.53
C GLY A 413 5.14 -6.89 -25.41
N ASN A 414 4.49 -6.55 -24.30
CA ASN A 414 3.85 -5.25 -24.06
C ASN A 414 4.75 -4.31 -23.23
N ILE A 415 5.85 -3.83 -23.82
CA ILE A 415 6.78 -2.88 -23.15
C ILE A 415 6.08 -1.59 -22.74
N GLY A 416 5.04 -1.17 -23.47
CA GLY A 416 4.25 0.02 -23.15
C GLY A 416 3.58 -0.02 -21.76
N GLN A 417 3.39 -1.22 -21.18
CA GLN A 417 2.82 -1.34 -19.86
C GLN A 417 3.73 -0.75 -18.76
N ILE A 418 5.05 -0.84 -18.91
CA ILE A 418 5.99 -0.17 -18.00
C ILE A 418 5.77 1.35 -18.00
N GLY A 419 5.58 1.94 -19.19
CA GLY A 419 5.30 3.38 -19.32
C GLY A 419 4.04 3.81 -18.58
N LYS A 420 2.97 3.00 -18.63
CA LYS A 420 1.72 3.28 -17.89
C LYS A 420 1.94 3.20 -16.37
N GLN A 421 2.70 2.21 -15.90
CA GLN A 421 3.03 2.08 -14.48
C GLN A 421 3.90 3.25 -13.97
N LEU A 422 4.84 3.73 -14.78
CA LEU A 422 5.64 4.91 -14.44
C LEU A 422 4.80 6.19 -14.36
N ILE A 423 3.81 6.34 -15.24
CA ILE A 423 2.86 7.46 -15.18
C ILE A 423 2.02 7.38 -13.91
N ASP A 424 1.50 6.19 -13.56
CA ASP A 424 0.75 5.95 -12.34
C ASP A 424 1.56 6.30 -11.09
N VAL A 425 2.72 5.69 -10.92
CA VAL A 425 3.64 5.96 -9.80
C VAL A 425 4.01 7.44 -9.71
N GLY A 426 4.37 8.06 -10.83
CA GLY A 426 4.77 9.47 -10.89
C GLY A 426 3.63 10.42 -10.54
N ALA A 427 2.43 10.15 -11.04
CA ALA A 427 1.25 10.98 -10.79
C ALA A 427 0.84 10.94 -9.31
N VAL A 428 0.74 9.74 -8.72
CA VAL A 428 0.40 9.57 -7.30
C VAL A 428 1.47 10.21 -6.42
N LEU A 429 2.76 9.98 -6.70
CA LEU A 429 3.87 10.56 -5.94
C LEU A 429 3.81 12.11 -5.93
N VAL A 430 3.68 12.73 -7.09
CA VAL A 430 3.66 14.20 -7.19
C VAL A 430 2.44 14.79 -6.51
N TYR A 431 1.28 14.21 -6.75
CA TYR A 431 0.03 14.66 -6.14
C TYR A 431 0.06 14.56 -4.62
N ASP A 432 0.48 13.41 -4.10
CA ASP A 432 0.55 13.18 -2.66
C ASP A 432 1.54 14.11 -1.96
N VAL A 433 2.74 14.31 -2.52
CA VAL A 433 3.72 15.26 -1.97
C VAL A 433 3.12 16.66 -1.83
N VAL A 434 2.49 17.17 -2.90
CA VAL A 434 1.93 18.53 -2.91
C VAL A 434 0.77 18.66 -1.92
N MET A 435 -0.16 17.73 -1.96
CA MET A 435 -1.37 17.77 -1.12
C MET A 435 -1.03 17.54 0.36
N THR A 436 -0.22 16.53 0.66
CA THR A 436 0.21 16.22 2.03
C THR A 436 0.97 17.40 2.65
N TYR A 437 1.92 17.99 1.92
CA TYR A 437 2.64 19.17 2.38
C TYR A 437 1.69 20.35 2.67
N GLY A 438 0.76 20.63 1.75
CA GLY A 438 -0.23 21.68 1.92
C GLY A 438 -1.13 21.47 3.14
N ILE A 439 -1.66 20.27 3.32
CA ILE A 439 -2.50 19.89 4.47
C ILE A 439 -1.72 20.08 5.78
N LEU A 440 -0.48 19.56 5.86
CA LEU A 440 0.35 19.69 7.05
C LEU A 440 0.65 21.16 7.38
N LYS A 441 0.94 22.00 6.39
CA LYS A 441 1.21 23.44 6.62
C LYS A 441 -0.02 24.19 7.11
N ILE A 442 -1.22 23.83 6.65
CA ILE A 442 -2.48 24.41 7.14
C ILE A 442 -2.70 24.01 8.62
N ILE A 443 -2.55 22.73 8.96
CA ILE A 443 -2.74 22.25 10.32
C ILE A 443 -1.70 22.88 11.26
N ASP A 444 -0.43 22.96 10.81
CA ASP A 444 0.65 23.58 11.57
C ASP A 444 0.36 25.04 11.92
N ALA A 445 -0.19 25.79 10.97
CA ALA A 445 -0.55 27.19 11.19
C ALA A 445 -1.73 27.39 12.13
N VAL A 446 -2.65 26.40 12.26
CA VAL A 446 -3.89 26.53 13.06
C VAL A 446 -3.71 26.00 14.48
N ILE A 447 -3.15 24.79 14.64
CA ILE A 447 -3.06 24.11 15.94
C ILE A 447 -1.64 23.63 16.30
N GLY A 448 -0.70 23.74 15.35
CA GLY A 448 0.63 23.14 15.45
C GLY A 448 0.60 21.63 15.30
N LEU A 449 1.64 21.06 14.70
CA LEU A 449 1.71 19.63 14.41
C LEU A 449 2.37 18.82 15.51
N ARG A 450 3.45 19.35 16.09
CA ARG A 450 4.36 18.61 16.97
C ARG A 450 4.07 18.91 18.45
N VAL A 451 4.21 17.87 19.27
CA VAL A 451 4.23 18.02 20.75
C VAL A 451 5.42 18.85 21.20
N SER A 452 5.38 19.39 22.42
CA SER A 452 6.53 20.11 23.01
C SER A 452 7.71 19.16 23.26
N GLU A 453 8.91 19.73 23.51
CA GLU A 453 10.07 18.91 23.85
C GLU A 453 9.89 18.18 25.17
N GLU A 454 9.21 18.81 26.14
CA GLU A 454 8.88 18.22 27.43
C GLU A 454 7.95 17.02 27.28
N GLU A 455 6.87 17.16 26.51
CA GLU A 455 5.91 16.09 26.21
C GLU A 455 6.59 14.91 25.48
N GLU A 456 7.52 15.19 24.54
CA GLU A 456 8.27 14.14 23.84
C GLU A 456 9.23 13.39 24.79
N VAL A 457 9.80 14.10 25.80
CA VAL A 457 10.66 13.48 26.83
C VAL A 457 9.83 12.65 27.80
N GLU A 458 8.69 13.15 28.24
CA GLU A 458 7.76 12.44 29.11
C GLU A 458 7.23 11.18 28.45
N GLY A 459 6.82 11.27 27.18
CA GLY A 459 6.20 10.23 26.38
C GLY A 459 4.73 10.51 26.09
N LEU A 460 4.29 10.08 24.91
CA LEU A 460 2.96 10.42 24.42
C LEU A 460 1.84 9.66 25.14
N ASP A 461 2.13 8.51 25.73
CA ASP A 461 1.14 7.77 26.53
C ASP A 461 0.64 8.64 27.69
N LEU A 462 1.55 9.27 28.43
CA LEU A 462 1.20 10.13 29.55
C LEU A 462 0.76 11.51 29.10
N SER A 463 1.55 12.17 28.24
CA SER A 463 1.32 13.58 27.89
C SER A 463 0.09 13.79 27.00
N GLN A 464 -0.31 12.82 26.17
CA GLN A 464 -1.46 12.94 25.25
C GLN A 464 -2.70 12.16 25.74
N HIS A 465 -2.53 11.10 26.56
CA HIS A 465 -3.62 10.22 26.99
C HIS A 465 -3.80 10.13 28.52
N GLY A 466 -2.79 10.54 29.30
CA GLY A 466 -2.82 10.43 30.76
C GLY A 466 -2.74 9.00 31.28
N GLU A 467 -2.22 8.08 30.48
CA GLU A 467 -2.18 6.64 30.75
C GLU A 467 -0.77 6.08 30.59
N GLN A 468 -0.49 4.95 31.22
CA GLN A 468 0.79 4.23 31.12
C GLN A 468 0.55 2.72 31.07
N VAL A 469 1.29 2.00 30.22
CA VAL A 469 1.26 0.53 30.19
C VAL A 469 2.06 -0.09 31.32
N TYR A 470 3.15 0.58 31.71
CA TYR A 470 4.12 0.07 32.67
C TYR A 470 4.42 1.17 33.72
N GLU A 471 4.40 0.79 34.96
CA GLU A 471 4.87 1.61 36.08
C GLU A 471 6.41 1.74 36.11
#